data_1fd78cb79abb8d679bc9ed08a786a855
#
_entry.id   1fd78cb79abb8d679bc9ed08a786a855
#
_cell.length_a   1.000
_cell.length_b   1.000
_cell.length_c   1.000
_cell.angle_alpha   90.00
_cell.angle_beta   90.00
_cell.angle_gamma   90.00
#
_symmetry.space_group_name_H-M   'P 1'
#
loop_
_entity.id
_entity.type
_entity.pdbx_description
1 polymer ?
#
loop_
_entity_poly.entity_id
_entity_poly.type
_entity_poly.pdbx_seq_one_letter_code
_entity_poly.pdbx_strand_id
1 'polypeptide(L)'
;MLKYFSVLIEKKTFIKIGISTGTSPQLFYKLIADFLKEFPENREKIFVYQLDEWGGLSIKDSSSCAYYMQKYVVDAWNLRQDQCQFIDGSRLFDKCYIHNLSQVYKNVSLDLSILGLGVNAHIALNEPGSAYNSQFRIISLSNTSKAHSMLSGMVKSDKPVCGITIGFKEILDSEVLYLIVAGKHKKKAYSDFINHVAEEICPAVNLYRHPQLLCFIDSSSVK
;
A
#
# COMPACT_ATOMS: atom_id res chain seq x y z
N MET A 1 2.35 -12.81 11.17
CA MET A 1 2.26 -12.44 9.73
C MET A 1 2.62 -13.61 8.82
N LEU A 2 3.84 -14.11 8.82
CA LEU A 2 4.31 -15.12 7.86
C LEU A 2 3.49 -16.42 7.89
N LYS A 3 3.14 -16.94 9.06
CA LYS A 3 2.29 -18.13 9.20
C LYS A 3 0.94 -18.02 8.48
N TYR A 4 0.28 -16.85 8.53
CA TYR A 4 -0.98 -16.64 7.81
C TYR A 4 -0.76 -16.50 6.31
N PHE A 5 0.35 -15.88 5.92
CA PHE A 5 0.76 -15.75 4.51
C PHE A 5 1.07 -17.12 3.88
N SER A 6 1.83 -17.98 4.58
CA SER A 6 2.15 -19.33 4.07
C SER A 6 0.88 -20.18 3.86
N VAL A 7 -0.06 -20.14 4.79
CA VAL A 7 -1.36 -20.83 4.64
C VAL A 7 -2.16 -20.27 3.47
N LEU A 8 -2.12 -18.96 3.24
CA LEU A 8 -2.85 -18.32 2.14
C LEU A 8 -2.26 -18.74 0.79
N ILE A 9 -0.93 -18.69 0.62
CA ILE A 9 -0.27 -19.05 -0.63
C ILE A 9 -0.37 -20.54 -0.98
N GLU A 10 -0.41 -21.41 0.03
CA GLU A 10 -0.61 -22.86 -0.15
C GLU A 10 -1.97 -23.19 -0.76
N LYS A 11 -3.02 -22.44 -0.36
CA LYS A 11 -4.41 -22.66 -0.80
C LYS A 11 -4.70 -22.13 -2.19
N LYS A 12 -3.84 -21.29 -2.76
CA LYS A 12 -4.09 -20.56 -4.00
C LYS A 12 -3.23 -21.07 -5.14
N THR A 13 -3.81 -21.19 -6.34
CA THR A 13 -3.04 -21.39 -7.58
C THR A 13 -2.25 -20.15 -7.94
N PHE A 14 -2.87 -18.96 -7.78
CA PHE A 14 -2.25 -17.64 -7.90
C PHE A 14 -2.71 -16.77 -6.75
N ILE A 15 -1.84 -15.87 -6.28
CA ILE A 15 -2.13 -14.91 -5.23
C ILE A 15 -1.83 -13.49 -5.72
N LYS A 16 -2.80 -12.59 -5.63
CA LYS A 16 -2.70 -11.18 -5.99
C LYS A 16 -2.56 -10.35 -4.71
N ILE A 17 -1.44 -9.67 -4.59
CA ILE A 17 -1.06 -8.97 -3.36
C ILE A 17 -0.96 -7.47 -3.63
N GLY A 18 -1.76 -6.69 -2.92
CA GLY A 18 -1.62 -5.23 -2.85
C GLY A 18 -0.45 -4.83 -1.96
N ILE A 19 0.45 -4.00 -2.50
CA ILE A 19 1.70 -3.60 -1.87
C ILE A 19 1.64 -2.13 -1.46
N SER A 20 1.69 -1.85 -0.16
CA SER A 20 1.94 -0.50 0.35
C SER A 20 3.44 -0.23 0.48
N THR A 21 3.81 1.04 0.45
CA THR A 21 5.18 1.49 0.64
C THR A 21 5.43 2.01 2.07
N GLY A 22 6.67 2.34 2.39
CA GLY A 22 7.06 2.89 3.69
C GLY A 22 7.75 1.87 4.60
N THR A 23 8.08 2.31 5.81
CA THR A 23 8.90 1.53 6.75
C THR A 23 8.13 0.43 7.48
N SER A 24 6.81 0.60 7.66
CA SER A 24 5.99 -0.36 8.43
C SER A 24 6.00 -1.78 7.84
N PRO A 25 5.81 -2.01 6.52
CA PRO A 25 5.76 -3.36 5.96
C PRO A 25 7.14 -3.98 5.66
N GLN A 26 8.25 -3.22 5.74
CA GLN A 26 9.58 -3.68 5.29
C GLN A 26 10.02 -4.99 5.94
N LEU A 27 9.83 -5.15 7.25
CA LEU A 27 10.17 -6.39 7.93
C LEU A 27 9.36 -7.57 7.37
N PHE A 28 8.09 -7.36 7.08
CA PHE A 28 7.25 -8.42 6.52
C PHE A 28 7.68 -8.77 5.09
N TYR A 29 8.03 -7.80 4.27
CA TYR A 29 8.56 -8.06 2.92
C TYR A 29 9.87 -8.86 2.97
N LYS A 30 10.75 -8.57 3.94
CA LYS A 30 11.96 -9.34 4.16
C LYS A 30 11.63 -10.79 4.58
N LEU A 31 10.67 -11.00 5.48
CA LEU A 31 10.25 -12.34 5.90
C LEU A 31 9.65 -13.15 4.73
N ILE A 32 8.91 -12.49 3.83
CA ILE A 32 8.43 -13.14 2.59
C ILE A 32 9.62 -13.48 1.67
N ALA A 33 10.59 -12.57 1.51
CA ALA A 33 11.78 -12.85 0.71
C ALA A 33 12.54 -14.09 1.22
N ASP A 34 12.71 -14.23 2.54
CA ASP A 34 13.38 -15.36 3.15
C ASP A 34 12.54 -16.66 2.99
N PHE A 35 11.23 -16.59 3.15
CA PHE A 35 10.31 -17.70 2.85
C PHE A 35 10.40 -18.15 1.38
N LEU A 36 10.47 -17.22 0.43
CA LEU A 36 10.57 -17.54 -0.99
C LEU A 36 11.97 -18.05 -1.42
N LYS A 37 13.00 -17.86 -0.60
CA LYS A 37 14.28 -18.55 -0.80
C LYS A 37 14.20 -20.03 -0.41
N GLU A 38 13.45 -20.32 0.66
CA GLU A 38 13.24 -21.68 1.14
C GLU A 38 12.24 -22.45 0.25
N PHE A 39 11.19 -21.76 -0.26
CA PHE A 39 10.14 -22.33 -1.11
C PHE A 39 10.02 -21.58 -2.44
N PRO A 40 11.02 -21.72 -3.35
CA PRO A 40 11.13 -20.88 -4.56
C PRO A 40 10.00 -21.09 -5.58
N GLU A 41 9.33 -22.23 -5.59
CA GLU A 41 8.19 -22.55 -6.46
C GLU A 41 6.99 -21.64 -6.22
N ASN A 42 6.88 -21.07 -5.03
CA ASN A 42 5.79 -20.14 -4.71
C ASN A 42 5.90 -18.78 -5.43
N ARG A 43 7.09 -18.43 -5.97
CA ARG A 43 7.27 -17.18 -6.74
C ARG A 43 6.37 -17.12 -7.96
N GLU A 44 6.19 -18.25 -8.65
CA GLU A 44 5.35 -18.33 -9.85
C GLU A 44 3.87 -18.05 -9.56
N LYS A 45 3.43 -18.18 -8.32
CA LYS A 45 2.05 -17.92 -7.90
C LYS A 45 1.77 -16.44 -7.59
N ILE A 46 2.82 -15.63 -7.34
CA ILE A 46 2.66 -14.28 -6.78
C ILE A 46 2.52 -13.24 -7.88
N PHE A 47 1.48 -12.42 -7.78
CA PHE A 47 1.28 -11.20 -8.57
C PHE A 47 1.14 -10.01 -7.62
N VAL A 48 1.89 -8.94 -7.85
CA VAL A 48 1.94 -7.78 -6.96
C VAL A 48 1.37 -6.53 -7.63
N TYR A 49 0.59 -5.78 -6.88
CA TYR A 49 -0.12 -4.58 -7.31
C TYR A 49 0.26 -3.41 -6.41
N GLN A 50 0.83 -2.37 -6.98
CA GLN A 50 1.15 -1.15 -6.27
C GLN A 50 -0.15 -0.42 -5.88
N LEU A 51 -0.30 0.04 -4.64
CA LEU A 51 -1.56 0.63 -4.17
C LEU A 51 -1.66 2.13 -4.43
N ASP A 52 -0.53 2.84 -4.49
CA ASP A 52 -0.48 4.30 -4.62
C ASP A 52 0.84 4.78 -5.21
N GLU A 53 0.85 6.01 -5.75
CA GLU A 53 2.05 6.66 -6.26
C GLU A 53 1.97 8.19 -6.14
N TRP A 54 3.11 8.81 -5.94
CA TRP A 54 3.28 10.26 -5.97
C TRP A 54 3.13 10.79 -7.40
N GLY A 55 2.27 11.78 -7.60
CA GLY A 55 2.07 12.40 -8.92
C GLY A 55 3.33 13.12 -9.39
N GLY A 56 3.67 12.93 -10.66
CA GLY A 56 4.84 13.53 -11.30
C GLY A 56 6.12 12.71 -11.19
N LEU A 57 6.19 11.70 -10.32
CA LEU A 57 7.37 10.84 -10.22
C LEU A 57 7.28 9.65 -11.18
N SER A 58 8.36 9.39 -11.90
CA SER A 58 8.47 8.21 -12.75
C SER A 58 8.82 6.97 -11.92
N ILE A 59 8.63 5.79 -12.50
CA ILE A 59 9.00 4.51 -11.87
C ILE A 59 10.49 4.38 -11.55
N LYS A 60 11.35 5.23 -12.17
CA LYS A 60 12.81 5.23 -11.96
C LYS A 60 13.27 6.20 -10.88
N ASP A 61 12.40 7.09 -10.43
CA ASP A 61 12.71 8.04 -9.38
C ASP A 61 12.87 7.34 -8.04
N SER A 62 14.00 7.51 -7.39
CA SER A 62 14.32 6.87 -6.11
C SER A 62 13.35 7.23 -4.96
N SER A 63 12.59 8.30 -5.13
CA SER A 63 11.53 8.74 -4.20
C SER A 63 10.15 8.20 -4.57
N SER A 64 9.99 7.48 -5.69
CA SER A 64 8.70 6.91 -6.10
C SER A 64 8.33 5.66 -5.30
N CYS A 65 7.04 5.42 -5.16
CA CYS A 65 6.54 4.18 -4.58
C CYS A 65 6.87 2.98 -5.48
N ALA A 66 6.90 3.18 -6.80
CA ALA A 66 7.30 2.16 -7.77
C ALA A 66 8.74 1.71 -7.57
N TYR A 67 9.68 2.66 -7.39
CA TYR A 67 11.08 2.33 -7.09
C TYR A 67 11.21 1.54 -5.77
N TYR A 68 10.45 1.96 -4.74
CA TYR A 68 10.38 1.22 -3.48
C TYR A 68 9.90 -0.22 -3.70
N MET A 69 8.78 -0.41 -4.42
CA MET A 69 8.24 -1.73 -4.71
C MET A 69 9.22 -2.58 -5.52
N GLN A 70 9.89 -1.99 -6.54
CA GLN A 70 10.92 -2.70 -7.31
C GLN A 70 11.99 -3.25 -6.38
N LYS A 71 12.57 -2.40 -5.53
CA LYS A 71 13.71 -2.74 -4.67
C LYS A 71 13.36 -3.73 -3.54
N TYR A 72 12.28 -3.47 -2.81
CA TYR A 72 11.97 -4.20 -1.55
C TYR A 72 11.02 -5.39 -1.74
N VAL A 73 10.38 -5.47 -2.91
CA VAL A 73 9.45 -6.55 -3.25
C VAL A 73 9.93 -7.30 -4.47
N VAL A 74 9.94 -6.69 -5.64
CA VAL A 74 10.19 -7.39 -6.91
C VAL A 74 11.58 -8.02 -6.94
N ASP A 75 12.63 -7.24 -6.70
CA ASP A 75 14.01 -7.72 -6.66
C ASP A 75 14.25 -8.68 -5.49
N ALA A 76 13.74 -8.32 -4.29
CA ALA A 76 13.94 -9.12 -3.08
C ALA A 76 13.24 -10.48 -3.15
N TRP A 77 12.07 -10.56 -3.80
CA TRP A 77 11.31 -11.80 -3.97
C TRP A 77 11.67 -12.53 -5.26
N ASN A 78 12.52 -11.93 -6.11
CA ASN A 78 12.91 -12.43 -7.42
C ASN A 78 11.70 -12.73 -8.32
N LEU A 79 10.80 -11.74 -8.42
CA LEU A 79 9.61 -11.78 -9.29
C LEU A 79 9.95 -11.31 -10.70
N ARG A 80 9.22 -11.82 -11.69
CA ARG A 80 9.29 -11.31 -13.07
C ARG A 80 8.47 -10.02 -13.21
N GLN A 81 8.81 -9.20 -14.21
CA GLN A 81 8.11 -7.94 -14.46
C GLN A 81 6.63 -8.14 -14.87
N ASP A 82 6.31 -9.24 -15.54
CA ASP A 82 4.93 -9.59 -15.92
C ASP A 82 4.03 -9.98 -14.74
N GLN A 83 4.62 -10.21 -13.56
CA GLN A 83 3.90 -10.44 -12.30
C GLN A 83 3.62 -9.14 -11.53
N CYS A 84 4.01 -7.98 -12.06
CA CYS A 84 4.02 -6.73 -11.33
C CYS A 84 3.17 -5.64 -12.01
N GLN A 85 2.18 -5.11 -11.30
CA GLN A 85 1.43 -3.94 -11.74
C GLN A 85 1.96 -2.69 -11.04
N PHE A 86 2.70 -1.87 -11.80
CA PHE A 86 3.23 -0.57 -11.34
C PHE A 86 2.28 0.57 -11.69
N ILE A 87 2.38 1.64 -10.93
CA ILE A 87 1.78 2.95 -11.21
C ILE A 87 2.92 3.93 -11.57
N ASP A 88 2.86 4.52 -12.75
CA ASP A 88 3.79 5.56 -13.18
C ASP A 88 3.18 6.95 -12.92
N GLY A 89 3.63 7.60 -11.86
CA GLY A 89 3.14 8.92 -11.47
C GLY A 89 3.45 10.03 -12.46
N SER A 90 4.48 9.87 -13.32
CA SER A 90 4.82 10.83 -14.37
C SER A 90 3.73 10.91 -15.46
N ARG A 91 2.90 9.88 -15.58
CA ARG A 91 1.80 9.77 -16.52
C ARG A 91 0.45 10.22 -15.95
N LEU A 92 0.48 10.96 -14.83
CA LEU A 92 -0.73 11.43 -14.12
C LEU A 92 -1.73 12.15 -15.04
N PHE A 93 -1.26 12.90 -16.04
CA PHE A 93 -2.10 13.66 -16.98
C PHE A 93 -2.42 12.90 -18.27
N ASP A 94 -1.92 11.69 -18.46
CA ASP A 94 -2.28 10.81 -19.58
C ASP A 94 -3.63 10.14 -19.26
N LYS A 95 -4.70 10.69 -19.84
CA LYS A 95 -6.07 10.22 -19.59
C LYS A 95 -6.27 8.77 -19.98
N CYS A 96 -5.64 8.30 -21.08
CA CYS A 96 -5.76 6.91 -21.53
C CYS A 96 -5.07 5.98 -20.53
N TYR A 97 -3.88 6.34 -20.05
CA TYR A 97 -3.16 5.59 -19.02
C TYR A 97 -3.97 5.48 -17.73
N ILE A 98 -4.47 6.60 -17.21
CA ILE A 98 -5.26 6.63 -15.96
C ILE A 98 -6.55 5.83 -16.12
N HIS A 99 -7.23 5.95 -17.27
CA HIS A 99 -8.43 5.15 -17.55
C HIS A 99 -8.11 3.64 -17.54
N ASN A 100 -7.10 3.21 -18.28
CA ASN A 100 -6.70 1.79 -18.35
C ASN A 100 -6.30 1.26 -16.96
N LEU A 101 -5.54 2.03 -16.22
CA LEU A 101 -5.11 1.68 -14.87
C LEU A 101 -6.33 1.56 -13.91
N SER A 102 -7.30 2.48 -14.02
CA SER A 102 -8.55 2.39 -13.25
C SER A 102 -9.34 1.13 -13.56
N GLN A 103 -9.36 0.67 -14.84
CA GLN A 103 -10.01 -0.59 -15.21
C GLN A 103 -9.29 -1.80 -14.62
N VAL A 104 -7.94 -1.78 -14.56
CA VAL A 104 -7.16 -2.84 -13.90
C VAL A 104 -7.60 -2.96 -12.44
N TYR A 105 -7.57 -1.86 -11.68
CA TYR A 105 -7.89 -1.89 -10.24
C TYR A 105 -9.38 -2.15 -9.96
N LYS A 106 -10.27 -1.71 -10.82
CA LYS A 106 -11.71 -2.03 -10.72
C LYS A 106 -12.03 -3.51 -10.90
N ASN A 107 -11.26 -4.20 -11.74
CA ASN A 107 -11.52 -5.60 -12.11
C ASN A 107 -10.62 -6.61 -11.38
N VAL A 108 -9.57 -6.15 -10.70
CA VAL A 108 -8.73 -7.02 -9.89
C VAL A 108 -9.37 -7.25 -8.52
N SER A 109 -9.55 -8.50 -8.15
CA SER A 109 -9.81 -8.88 -6.77
C SER A 109 -8.47 -9.25 -6.13
N LEU A 110 -8.03 -8.51 -5.12
CA LEU A 110 -6.81 -8.81 -4.38
C LEU A 110 -7.09 -9.90 -3.34
N ASP A 111 -6.21 -10.88 -3.26
CA ASP A 111 -6.30 -11.93 -2.24
C ASP A 111 -5.78 -11.43 -0.88
N LEU A 112 -4.82 -10.51 -0.92
CA LEU A 112 -4.22 -9.90 0.26
C LEU A 112 -3.87 -8.44 -0.05
N SER A 113 -4.30 -7.51 0.80
CA SER A 113 -3.76 -6.14 0.81
C SER A 113 -2.89 -5.93 2.03
N ILE A 114 -1.61 -5.63 1.80
CA ILE A 114 -0.65 -5.28 2.85
C ILE A 114 -0.66 -3.77 2.99
N LEU A 115 -1.15 -3.28 4.12
CA LEU A 115 -1.42 -1.87 4.38
C LEU A 115 -0.53 -1.34 5.50
N GLY A 116 -0.04 -0.11 5.34
CA GLY A 116 0.59 0.66 6.39
C GLY A 116 -0.37 1.72 6.94
N LEU A 117 -0.25 2.08 8.21
CA LEU A 117 -0.98 3.22 8.79
C LEU A 117 -0.16 4.51 8.61
N GLY A 118 -0.70 5.50 7.93
CA GLY A 118 -0.11 6.83 7.83
C GLY A 118 -0.06 7.58 9.15
N VAL A 119 0.75 8.64 9.27
CA VAL A 119 0.84 9.44 10.51
C VAL A 119 -0.42 10.25 10.80
N ASN A 120 -1.23 10.54 9.78
CA ASN A 120 -2.57 11.12 9.85
C ASN A 120 -3.66 10.07 9.61
N ALA A 121 -3.33 8.80 9.87
CA ALA A 121 -4.20 7.63 9.72
C ALA A 121 -4.69 7.35 8.28
N HIS A 122 -4.02 7.89 7.24
CA HIS A 122 -4.33 7.50 5.87
C HIS A 122 -3.96 6.04 5.58
N ILE A 123 -4.66 5.43 4.63
CA ILE A 123 -4.39 4.09 4.08
C ILE A 123 -4.14 4.25 2.59
N ALA A 124 -3.00 3.77 2.07
CA ALA A 124 -2.47 4.20 0.78
C ALA A 124 -2.45 5.74 0.75
N LEU A 125 -2.97 6.42 -0.29
CA LEU A 125 -3.16 7.87 -0.25
C LEU A 125 -4.64 8.26 0.00
N ASN A 126 -5.42 7.41 0.68
CA ASN A 126 -6.75 7.79 1.17
C ASN A 126 -6.59 8.65 2.42
N GLU A 127 -6.48 9.95 2.20
CA GLU A 127 -6.30 11.00 3.20
C GLU A 127 -7.57 11.21 4.06
N PRO A 128 -7.48 11.87 5.24
CA PRO A 128 -8.63 12.30 5.99
C PRO A 128 -9.72 12.96 5.11
N GLY A 129 -10.98 12.56 5.29
CA GLY A 129 -12.10 12.92 4.44
C GLY A 129 -12.35 12.03 3.24
N SER A 130 -11.52 10.98 3.02
CA SER A 130 -11.77 9.98 1.96
C SER A 130 -12.94 9.08 2.34
N ALA A 131 -13.97 9.02 1.48
CA ALA A 131 -15.15 8.19 1.70
C ALA A 131 -14.81 6.68 1.62
N TYR A 132 -15.52 5.85 2.42
CA TYR A 132 -15.35 4.40 2.43
C TYR A 132 -15.64 3.70 1.09
N ASN A 133 -16.43 4.31 0.22
CA ASN A 133 -16.77 3.82 -1.12
C ASN A 133 -15.93 4.48 -2.23
N SER A 134 -14.88 5.22 -1.86
CA SER A 134 -13.97 5.81 -2.82
C SER A 134 -13.31 4.72 -3.68
N GLN A 135 -13.13 5.02 -4.97
CA GLN A 135 -12.49 4.14 -5.96
C GLN A 135 -11.12 4.69 -6.35
N PHE A 136 -10.40 3.93 -7.19
CA PHE A 136 -9.15 4.36 -7.82
C PHE A 136 -9.30 5.76 -8.41
N ARG A 137 -8.39 6.67 -8.03
CA ARG A 137 -8.48 8.09 -8.39
C ARG A 137 -7.18 8.84 -8.24
N ILE A 138 -7.13 10.01 -8.82
CA ILE A 138 -6.15 11.06 -8.52
C ILE A 138 -6.66 11.85 -7.32
N ILE A 139 -5.76 12.18 -6.39
CA ILE A 139 -6.07 12.94 -5.17
C ILE A 139 -5.10 14.11 -4.99
N SER A 140 -5.54 15.13 -4.27
CA SER A 140 -4.64 16.17 -3.74
C SER A 140 -4.00 15.70 -2.44
N LEU A 141 -2.70 15.93 -2.27
CA LEU A 141 -1.98 15.51 -1.07
C LEU A 141 -2.16 16.51 0.07
N SER A 142 -2.36 15.99 1.29
CA SER A 142 -2.30 16.79 2.51
C SER A 142 -0.87 17.31 2.76
N ASN A 143 -0.73 18.31 3.64
CA ASN A 143 0.59 18.79 4.04
C ASN A 143 1.41 17.70 4.75
N THR A 144 0.74 16.79 5.46
CA THR A 144 1.36 15.63 6.10
C THR A 144 1.99 14.70 5.08
N SER A 145 1.27 14.36 4.00
CA SER A 145 1.78 13.48 2.95
C SER A 145 2.89 14.15 2.12
N LYS A 146 2.77 15.46 1.84
CA LYS A 146 3.87 16.24 1.21
C LYS A 146 5.16 16.28 2.05
N ALA A 147 5.06 16.08 3.37
CA ALA A 147 6.20 16.01 4.29
C ALA A 147 6.72 14.58 4.47
N HIS A 148 6.26 13.60 3.69
CA HIS A 148 6.65 12.20 3.83
C HIS A 148 8.16 12.01 3.65
N SER A 149 8.74 11.09 4.42
CA SER A 149 10.20 10.85 4.42
C SER A 149 10.76 10.43 3.06
N MET A 150 10.00 9.74 2.22
CA MET A 150 10.42 9.40 0.85
C MET A 150 10.66 10.65 -0.02
N LEU A 151 9.99 11.76 0.28
CA LEU A 151 10.12 13.03 -0.44
C LEU A 151 11.09 14.01 0.24
N SER A 152 11.78 13.60 1.32
CA SER A 152 12.62 14.49 2.12
C SER A 152 13.84 15.05 1.36
N GLY A 153 14.37 14.29 0.40
CA GLY A 153 15.51 14.70 -0.43
C GLY A 153 15.14 15.58 -1.63
N MET A 154 13.84 15.83 -1.88
CA MET A 154 13.40 16.62 -3.03
C MET A 154 13.39 18.12 -2.71
N VAL A 155 13.69 18.93 -3.71
CA VAL A 155 13.51 20.40 -3.65
C VAL A 155 12.02 20.70 -3.43
N LYS A 156 11.69 21.71 -2.61
CA LYS A 156 10.30 22.02 -2.23
C LYS A 156 9.37 22.26 -3.43
N SER A 157 9.88 22.93 -4.48
CA SER A 157 9.14 23.17 -5.73
C SER A 157 8.79 21.91 -6.51
N ASP A 158 9.57 20.83 -6.34
CA ASP A 158 9.47 19.61 -7.13
C ASP A 158 8.67 18.53 -6.41
N LYS A 159 8.28 18.79 -5.14
CA LYS A 159 7.49 17.84 -4.36
C LYS A 159 6.09 17.67 -4.96
N PRO A 160 5.60 16.42 -5.03
CA PRO A 160 4.26 16.13 -5.49
C PRO A 160 3.19 16.91 -4.72
N VAL A 161 2.21 17.46 -5.44
CA VAL A 161 1.02 18.11 -4.85
C VAL A 161 -0.22 17.22 -4.95
N CYS A 162 -0.14 16.15 -5.72
CA CYS A 162 -1.19 15.17 -5.95
C CYS A 162 -0.58 13.75 -5.98
N GLY A 163 -1.43 12.75 -5.99
CA GLY A 163 -1.05 11.35 -6.11
C GLY A 163 -2.14 10.54 -6.79
N ILE A 164 -1.81 9.31 -7.12
CA ILE A 164 -2.71 8.29 -7.66
C ILE A 164 -2.89 7.24 -6.57
N THR A 165 -4.10 6.82 -6.29
CA THR A 165 -4.37 5.82 -5.24
C THR A 165 -5.55 4.93 -5.59
N ILE A 166 -5.50 3.68 -5.16
CA ILE A 166 -6.72 2.87 -5.03
C ILE A 166 -7.60 3.48 -3.93
N GLY A 167 -8.90 3.26 -4.02
CA GLY A 167 -9.83 3.72 -3.00
C GLY A 167 -10.08 2.68 -1.92
N PHE A 168 -10.89 3.07 -0.92
CA PHE A 168 -11.33 2.11 0.09
C PHE A 168 -12.17 0.98 -0.49
N LYS A 169 -12.90 1.22 -1.60
CA LYS A 169 -13.68 0.18 -2.24
C LYS A 169 -12.80 -0.99 -2.67
N GLU A 170 -11.74 -0.74 -3.43
CA GLU A 170 -10.82 -1.78 -3.90
C GLU A 170 -10.05 -2.42 -2.74
N ILE A 171 -9.73 -1.65 -1.69
CA ILE A 171 -9.09 -2.19 -0.48
C ILE A 171 -10.04 -3.14 0.24
N LEU A 172 -11.30 -2.73 0.46
CA LEU A 172 -12.31 -3.51 1.17
C LEU A 172 -12.84 -4.72 0.36
N ASP A 173 -12.68 -4.70 -0.97
CA ASP A 173 -12.98 -5.84 -1.84
C ASP A 173 -11.87 -6.92 -1.83
N SER A 174 -10.75 -6.71 -1.12
CA SER A 174 -9.70 -7.73 -0.92
C SER A 174 -10.24 -8.90 -0.08
N GLU A 175 -9.67 -10.11 -0.24
CA GLU A 175 -10.07 -11.25 0.59
C GLU A 175 -9.58 -11.11 2.05
N VAL A 176 -8.33 -10.61 2.22
CA VAL A 176 -7.72 -10.40 3.54
C VAL A 176 -7.00 -9.06 3.59
N LEU A 177 -7.13 -8.35 4.70
CA LEU A 177 -6.38 -7.12 4.97
C LEU A 177 -5.34 -7.34 6.09
N TYR A 178 -4.08 -6.99 5.81
CA TYR A 178 -3.04 -6.86 6.81
C TYR A 178 -2.77 -5.38 7.05
N LEU A 179 -3.13 -4.88 8.23
CA LEU A 179 -2.72 -3.55 8.68
C LEU A 179 -1.47 -3.68 9.55
N ILE A 180 -0.35 -3.12 9.09
CA ILE A 180 0.92 -3.14 9.80
C ILE A 180 1.22 -1.74 10.35
N VAL A 181 1.35 -1.64 11.66
CA VAL A 181 1.65 -0.38 12.35
C VAL A 181 2.99 -0.50 13.07
N ALA A 182 4.00 0.25 12.62
CA ALA A 182 5.32 0.22 13.21
C ALA A 182 5.90 1.63 13.37
N GLY A 183 6.52 1.87 14.52
CA GLY A 183 7.23 3.09 14.87
C GLY A 183 6.45 4.07 15.74
N LYS A 184 7.16 4.71 16.69
CA LYS A 184 6.60 5.62 17.72
C LYS A 184 5.80 6.80 17.11
N HIS A 185 6.19 7.27 15.92
CA HIS A 185 5.52 8.37 15.24
C HIS A 185 4.09 8.00 14.76
N LYS A 186 3.69 6.73 14.85
CA LYS A 186 2.34 6.24 14.54
C LYS A 186 1.41 6.20 15.75
N LYS A 187 1.90 6.50 16.95
CA LYS A 187 1.15 6.38 18.21
C LYS A 187 -0.20 7.11 18.16
N LYS A 188 -0.22 8.36 17.70
CA LYS A 188 -1.47 9.13 17.59
C LYS A 188 -2.44 8.48 16.59
N ALA A 189 -2.00 8.19 15.37
CA ALA A 189 -2.82 7.58 14.34
C ALA A 189 -3.37 6.21 14.78
N TYR A 190 -2.56 5.42 15.47
CA TYR A 190 -2.99 4.14 16.03
C TYR A 190 -4.02 4.33 17.16
N SER A 191 -3.80 5.31 18.06
CA SER A 191 -4.79 5.64 19.09
C SER A 191 -6.12 6.09 18.50
N ASP A 192 -6.09 6.94 17.48
CA ASP A 192 -7.30 7.40 16.79
C ASP A 192 -8.03 6.20 16.13
N PHE A 193 -7.28 5.27 15.52
CA PHE A 193 -7.82 4.06 14.90
C PHE A 193 -8.52 3.15 15.91
N ILE A 194 -7.87 2.78 17.03
CA ILE A 194 -8.46 1.85 18.02
C ILE A 194 -9.61 2.47 18.82
N ASN A 195 -9.65 3.80 18.93
CA ASN A 195 -10.74 4.52 19.60
C ASN A 195 -11.87 4.89 18.64
N HIS A 196 -11.85 4.39 17.39
CA HIS A 196 -12.88 4.64 16.39
C HIS A 196 -13.19 6.13 16.18
N VAL A 197 -12.14 6.96 16.15
CA VAL A 197 -12.31 8.38 15.82
C VAL A 197 -12.98 8.52 14.46
N ALA A 198 -13.83 9.55 14.29
CA ALA A 198 -14.61 9.75 13.07
C ALA A 198 -13.78 9.61 11.77
N GLU A 199 -14.36 8.98 10.75
CA GLU A 199 -13.66 8.61 9.51
C GLU A 199 -13.12 9.81 8.73
N GLU A 200 -13.70 11.00 8.93
CA GLU A 200 -13.23 12.26 8.36
C GLU A 200 -11.86 12.67 8.91
N ILE A 201 -11.51 12.20 10.12
CA ILE A 201 -10.24 12.47 10.81
C ILE A 201 -9.30 11.28 10.69
N CYS A 202 -9.83 10.06 10.89
CA CYS A 202 -9.11 8.80 10.90
C CYS A 202 -9.66 7.85 9.82
N PRO A 203 -9.29 8.02 8.55
CA PRO A 203 -9.84 7.21 7.46
C PRO A 203 -9.56 5.71 7.62
N ALA A 204 -8.51 5.32 8.36
CA ALA A 204 -8.20 3.93 8.65
C ALA A 204 -9.34 3.18 9.35
N VAL A 205 -10.25 3.86 10.08
CA VAL A 205 -11.40 3.19 10.74
C VAL A 205 -12.33 2.51 9.75
N ASN A 206 -12.31 2.92 8.48
CA ASN A 206 -13.05 2.24 7.42
C ASN A 206 -12.63 0.78 7.26
N LEU A 207 -11.41 0.39 7.66
CA LEU A 207 -10.95 -0.99 7.60
C LEU A 207 -11.73 -1.93 8.54
N TYR A 208 -12.36 -1.42 9.61
CA TYR A 208 -13.23 -2.23 10.47
C TYR A 208 -14.49 -2.75 9.78
N ARG A 209 -14.83 -2.22 8.60
CA ARG A 209 -15.92 -2.75 7.76
C ARG A 209 -15.54 -4.09 7.11
N HIS A 210 -14.23 -4.46 7.13
CA HIS A 210 -13.74 -5.66 6.48
C HIS A 210 -13.75 -6.87 7.45
N PRO A 211 -14.35 -8.02 7.06
CA PRO A 211 -14.49 -9.17 7.96
C PRO A 211 -13.18 -9.90 8.28
N GLN A 212 -12.16 -9.73 7.44
CA GLN A 212 -10.84 -10.39 7.57
C GLN A 212 -9.71 -9.36 7.73
N LEU A 213 -9.88 -8.42 8.67
CA LEU A 213 -8.83 -7.46 9.04
C LEU A 213 -7.91 -8.06 10.10
N LEU A 214 -6.62 -8.18 9.79
CA LEU A 214 -5.57 -8.62 10.71
C LEU A 214 -4.61 -7.46 10.99
N CYS A 215 -4.57 -7.01 12.24
CA CYS A 215 -3.69 -5.91 12.67
C CYS A 215 -2.41 -6.46 13.31
N PHE A 216 -1.27 -6.01 12.81
CA PHE A 216 0.07 -6.35 13.31
C PHE A 216 0.74 -5.08 13.83
N ILE A 217 0.87 -4.98 15.14
CA ILE A 217 1.28 -3.76 15.82
C ILE A 217 2.64 -3.97 16.48
N ASP A 218 3.61 -3.14 16.11
CA ASP A 218 4.88 -3.08 16.86
C ASP A 218 4.65 -2.44 18.23
N SER A 219 5.18 -3.05 19.27
CA SER A 219 5.05 -2.57 20.65
C SER A 219 5.53 -1.12 20.86
N SER A 220 6.47 -0.63 20.04
CA SER A 220 6.92 0.76 20.05
C SER A 220 5.84 1.76 19.58
N SER A 221 4.84 1.29 18.83
CA SER A 221 3.72 2.13 18.33
C SER A 221 2.63 2.35 19.39
N VAL A 222 2.64 1.61 20.49
CA VAL A 222 1.62 1.67 21.55
C VAL A 222 2.17 2.24 22.87
N LYS A 223 3.46 2.21 23.07
CA LYS A 223 4.18 2.82 24.22
C LYS A 223 4.57 4.25 23.88
#